data_656dcf7e23452b4775b3c65a9770f831
#
_entry.id   656dcf7e23452b4775b3c65a9770f831
#
_cell.length_a   1.000
_cell.length_b   1.000
_cell.length_c   1.000
_cell.angle_alpha   90.00
_cell.angle_beta   90.00
_cell.angle_gamma   90.00
#
_symmetry.space_group_name_H-M   'P 1'
#
loop_
_entity.id
_entity.type
_entity.pdbx_description
1 polymer ?
#
loop_
_entity_poly.entity_id
_entity_poly.type
_entity_poly.pdbx_seq_one_letter_code
_entity_poly.pdbx_strand_id
1 'polypeptide(L)'
;MSTSTTRRVKLANLAPDFYKALIELDKVSDTGLDPKLAHLVRIRASQINGCAYCTDMHSLDLMEFGAEQQQRITLLPVWREAQKYYTEQEKAALQLTEAITLISVDHVPDDVYEIAAAAFDEKDLAQLIALIITINMWTRVGVTGKMEPGHYKP
;
A
#
# COMPACT_ATOMS: atom_id res chain seq x y z
N MET A 1 -5.73 26.61 24.05
CA MET A 1 -6.61 26.18 22.94
C MET A 1 -6.98 24.71 23.18
N SER A 2 -8.25 24.46 23.51
CA SER A 2 -8.73 23.09 23.76
C SER A 2 -8.76 22.33 22.40
N THR A 3 -7.85 21.41 22.20
CA THR A 3 -7.94 20.45 21.08
C THR A 3 -9.04 19.46 21.44
N SER A 4 -10.28 19.77 21.07
CA SER A 4 -11.36 18.79 21.11
C SER A 4 -10.98 17.63 20.18
N THR A 5 -10.40 16.58 20.74
CA THR A 5 -10.16 15.33 20.03
C THR A 5 -11.51 14.63 19.87
N THR A 6 -12.17 14.90 18.74
CA THR A 6 -13.39 14.18 18.39
C THR A 6 -13.10 12.67 18.40
N ARG A 7 -13.74 11.94 19.31
CA ARG A 7 -13.60 10.49 19.41
C ARG A 7 -14.09 9.85 18.09
N ARG A 8 -13.19 9.19 17.39
CA ARG A 8 -13.53 8.46 16.15
C ARG A 8 -14.18 7.12 16.49
N VAL A 9 -15.13 6.72 15.67
CA VAL A 9 -15.72 5.38 15.77
C VAL A 9 -14.68 4.31 15.45
N LYS A 10 -14.75 3.19 16.17
CA LYS A 10 -13.92 2.01 15.90
C LYS A 10 -14.69 1.07 14.98
N LEU A 11 -14.31 1.05 13.71
CA LEU A 11 -15.00 0.28 12.67
C LEU A 11 -15.06 -1.21 13.02
N ALA A 12 -13.96 -1.77 13.54
CA ALA A 12 -13.90 -3.17 13.96
C ALA A 12 -14.96 -3.53 15.03
N ASN A 13 -15.35 -2.58 15.88
CA ASN A 13 -16.30 -2.82 16.96
C ASN A 13 -17.76 -2.61 16.55
N LEU A 14 -18.00 -1.65 15.63
CA LEU A 14 -19.35 -1.20 15.29
C LEU A 14 -19.85 -1.75 13.96
N ALA A 15 -18.94 -2.20 13.10
CA ALA A 15 -19.23 -2.92 11.86
C ALA A 15 -18.34 -4.17 11.74
N PRO A 16 -18.45 -5.13 12.68
CA PRO A 16 -17.53 -6.26 12.79
C PRO A 16 -17.54 -7.17 11.56
N ASP A 17 -18.70 -7.40 10.96
CA ASP A 17 -18.82 -8.25 9.77
C ASP A 17 -18.12 -7.64 8.55
N PHE A 18 -18.25 -6.32 8.37
CA PHE A 18 -17.52 -5.59 7.34
C PHE A 18 -16.00 -5.67 7.58
N TYR A 19 -15.57 -5.43 8.81
CA TYR A 19 -14.13 -5.48 9.15
C TYR A 19 -13.55 -6.87 8.96
N LYS A 20 -14.29 -7.91 9.31
CA LYS A 20 -13.91 -9.31 9.07
C LYS A 20 -13.77 -9.61 7.58
N ALA A 21 -14.70 -9.14 6.76
CA ALA A 21 -14.62 -9.30 5.31
C ALA A 21 -13.38 -8.61 4.71
N LEU A 22 -12.97 -7.43 5.24
CA LEU A 22 -11.73 -6.78 4.84
C LEU A 22 -10.50 -7.63 5.18
N ILE A 23 -10.46 -8.25 6.35
CA ILE A 23 -9.37 -9.14 6.75
C ILE A 23 -9.28 -10.35 5.81
N GLU A 24 -10.42 -10.96 5.46
CA GLU A 24 -10.44 -12.09 4.52
C GLU A 24 -9.98 -11.66 3.11
N LEU A 25 -10.37 -10.47 2.67
CA LEU A 25 -9.91 -9.91 1.40
C LEU A 25 -8.39 -9.65 1.41
N ASP A 26 -7.87 -9.12 2.52
CA ASP A 26 -6.44 -8.86 2.66
C ASP A 26 -5.60 -10.14 2.55
N LYS A 27 -6.05 -11.23 3.15
CA LYS A 27 -5.37 -12.54 3.11
C LYS A 27 -5.14 -13.10 1.70
N VAL A 28 -5.99 -12.73 0.75
CA VAL A 28 -5.90 -13.21 -0.64
C VAL A 28 -5.37 -12.16 -1.60
N SER A 29 -5.13 -10.94 -1.11
CA SER A 29 -4.81 -9.78 -1.97
C SER A 29 -3.45 -9.85 -2.63
N ASP A 30 -2.48 -10.56 -2.04
CA ASP A 30 -1.11 -10.67 -2.55
C ASP A 30 -0.71 -12.12 -2.91
N THR A 31 -1.69 -12.99 -3.06
CA THR A 31 -1.45 -14.41 -3.38
C THR A 31 -0.61 -14.57 -4.65
N GLY A 32 0.58 -15.16 -4.52
CA GLY A 32 1.49 -15.43 -5.62
C GLY A 32 2.43 -14.28 -5.99
N LEU A 33 2.27 -13.09 -5.41
CA LEU A 33 3.21 -11.98 -5.61
C LEU A 33 4.46 -12.12 -4.75
N ASP A 34 5.57 -11.56 -5.21
CA ASP A 34 6.78 -11.41 -4.38
C ASP A 34 6.47 -10.59 -3.13
N PRO A 35 6.77 -11.08 -1.92
CA PRO A 35 6.42 -10.38 -0.68
C PRO A 35 7.06 -8.99 -0.56
N LYS A 36 8.29 -8.81 -1.04
CA LYS A 36 8.98 -7.51 -1.01
C LYS A 36 8.29 -6.50 -1.92
N LEU A 37 7.92 -6.92 -3.12
CA LEU A 37 7.11 -6.12 -4.04
C LEU A 37 5.77 -5.74 -3.40
N ALA A 38 5.08 -6.69 -2.78
CA ALA A 38 3.79 -6.44 -2.13
C ALA A 38 3.92 -5.39 -1.02
N HIS A 39 4.96 -5.44 -0.18
CA HIS A 39 5.19 -4.43 0.84
C HIS A 39 5.56 -3.06 0.25
N LEU A 40 6.36 -2.99 -0.82
CA LEU A 40 6.67 -1.72 -1.50
C LEU A 40 5.39 -1.04 -2.03
N VAL A 41 4.49 -1.80 -2.64
CA VAL A 41 3.19 -1.34 -3.12
C VAL A 41 2.34 -0.79 -1.96
N ARG A 42 2.24 -1.55 -0.87
CA ARG A 42 1.48 -1.14 0.33
C ARG A 42 2.05 0.13 0.96
N ILE A 43 3.38 0.22 1.10
CA ILE A 43 4.04 1.42 1.64
C ILE A 43 3.78 2.62 0.74
N ARG A 44 3.94 2.47 -0.58
CA ARG A 44 3.76 3.59 -1.51
C ARG A 44 2.34 4.14 -1.50
N ALA A 45 1.33 3.30 -1.58
CA ALA A 45 -0.07 3.70 -1.47
C ALA A 45 -0.36 4.39 -0.13
N SER A 46 0.21 3.86 0.96
CA SER A 46 0.05 4.42 2.31
C SER A 46 0.69 5.80 2.45
N GLN A 47 1.86 6.02 1.86
CA GLN A 47 2.52 7.33 1.80
C GLN A 47 1.67 8.36 1.06
N ILE A 48 1.13 8.01 -0.10
CA ILE A 48 0.29 8.87 -0.92
C ILE A 48 -0.99 9.26 -0.17
N ASN A 49 -1.63 8.28 0.49
CA ASN A 49 -2.86 8.49 1.23
C ASN A 49 -2.64 9.09 2.65
N GLY A 50 -1.39 9.26 3.08
CA GLY A 50 -1.06 9.81 4.39
C GLY A 50 -1.45 8.91 5.57
N CYS A 51 -1.47 7.57 5.39
CA CYS A 51 -1.75 6.63 6.47
C CYS A 51 -0.45 6.32 7.24
N ALA A 52 -0.22 7.01 8.35
CA ALA A 52 0.97 6.81 9.16
C ALA A 52 1.06 5.38 9.73
N TYR A 53 -0.04 4.83 10.26
CA TYR A 53 -0.09 3.47 10.76
C TYR A 53 0.25 2.43 9.67
N CYS A 54 -0.35 2.55 8.49
CA CYS A 54 -0.11 1.60 7.39
C CYS A 54 1.33 1.70 6.87
N THR A 55 1.88 2.92 6.78
CA THR A 55 3.27 3.14 6.36
C THR A 55 4.23 2.51 7.35
N ASP A 56 4.04 2.73 8.65
CA ASP A 56 4.86 2.18 9.71
C ASP A 56 4.82 0.65 9.70
N MET A 57 3.63 0.06 9.74
CA MET A 57 3.42 -1.38 9.77
C MET A 57 4.11 -2.09 8.59
N HIS A 58 3.82 -1.69 7.36
CA HIS A 58 4.39 -2.37 6.18
C HIS A 58 5.89 -2.07 5.99
N SER A 59 6.39 -0.96 6.53
CA SER A 59 7.83 -0.71 6.54
C SER A 59 8.55 -1.66 7.49
N LEU A 60 7.98 -1.92 8.67
CA LEU A 60 8.53 -2.92 9.62
C LEU A 60 8.50 -4.32 9.01
N ASP A 61 7.39 -4.72 8.39
CA ASP A 61 7.29 -6.02 7.70
C ASP A 61 8.36 -6.15 6.58
N LEU A 62 8.58 -5.10 5.79
CA LEU A 62 9.59 -5.12 4.73
C LEU A 62 11.01 -5.23 5.30
N MET A 63 11.28 -4.63 6.45
CA MET A 63 12.59 -4.72 7.12
C MET A 63 12.96 -6.15 7.54
N GLU A 64 12.00 -7.04 7.74
CA GLU A 64 12.25 -8.47 8.03
C GLU A 64 13.00 -9.19 6.88
N PHE A 65 12.99 -8.62 5.67
CA PHE A 65 13.70 -9.16 4.51
C PHE A 65 15.16 -8.71 4.38
N GLY A 66 15.66 -7.90 5.31
CA GLY A 66 17.05 -7.50 5.37
C GLY A 66 17.29 -6.00 5.55
N ALA A 67 18.46 -5.65 6.07
CA ALA A 67 18.81 -4.27 6.41
C ALA A 67 18.88 -3.33 5.18
N GLU A 68 19.10 -3.88 3.99
CA GLU A 68 19.10 -3.12 2.72
C GLU A 68 17.73 -2.52 2.39
N GLN A 69 16.66 -3.05 2.97
CA GLN A 69 15.31 -2.51 2.76
C GLN A 69 15.15 -1.12 3.38
N GLN A 70 15.91 -0.77 4.41
CA GLN A 70 15.84 0.56 5.03
C GLN A 70 16.07 1.68 4.01
N GLN A 71 17.07 1.54 3.16
CA GLN A 71 17.37 2.55 2.15
C GLN A 71 16.27 2.60 1.07
N ARG A 72 15.75 1.46 0.67
CA ARG A 72 14.64 1.36 -0.30
C ARG A 72 13.38 2.04 0.22
N ILE A 73 13.02 1.81 1.49
CA ILE A 73 11.88 2.48 2.16
C ILE A 73 12.10 3.99 2.21
N THR A 74 13.31 4.43 2.60
CA THR A 74 13.65 5.86 2.69
C THR A 74 13.53 6.57 1.34
N LEU A 75 13.94 5.93 0.25
CA LEU A 75 13.93 6.50 -1.09
C LEU A 75 12.60 6.30 -1.84
N LEU A 76 11.69 5.51 -1.29
CA LEU A 76 10.43 5.18 -1.97
C LEU A 76 9.58 6.39 -2.36
N PRO A 77 9.46 7.48 -1.57
CA PRO A 77 8.73 8.67 -1.97
C PRO A 77 9.30 9.37 -3.22
N VAL A 78 10.59 9.15 -3.48
CA VAL A 78 11.35 9.76 -4.60
C VAL A 78 11.95 8.69 -5.52
N TRP A 79 11.30 7.54 -5.63
CA TRP A 79 11.83 6.37 -6.33
C TRP A 79 12.22 6.64 -7.79
N ARG A 80 11.57 7.60 -8.46
CA ARG A 80 11.90 7.97 -9.84
C ARG A 80 13.31 8.54 -9.99
N GLU A 81 13.85 9.20 -8.96
CA GLU A 81 15.23 9.68 -8.90
C GLU A 81 16.20 8.61 -8.36
N ALA A 82 15.66 7.53 -7.76
CA ALA A 82 16.42 6.46 -7.13
C ALA A 82 16.25 5.10 -7.84
N GLN A 83 16.06 5.10 -9.15
CA GLN A 83 15.64 3.94 -9.93
C GLN A 83 16.52 2.69 -9.76
N LYS A 84 17.82 2.84 -9.50
CA LYS A 84 18.76 1.73 -9.30
C LYS A 84 18.43 0.82 -8.12
N TYR A 85 17.59 1.29 -7.19
CA TYR A 85 17.17 0.53 -6.01
C TYR A 85 15.93 -0.34 -6.25
N TYR A 86 15.33 -0.25 -7.43
CA TYR A 86 14.09 -0.96 -7.79
C TYR A 86 14.25 -1.68 -9.13
N THR A 87 13.74 -2.90 -9.22
CA THR A 87 13.69 -3.66 -10.46
C THR A 87 12.71 -3.02 -11.45
N GLU A 88 12.78 -3.39 -12.73
CA GLU A 88 11.83 -2.90 -13.74
C GLU A 88 10.39 -3.28 -13.38
N GLN A 89 10.20 -4.48 -12.84
CA GLN A 89 8.88 -4.96 -12.40
C GLN A 89 8.36 -4.15 -11.21
N GLU A 90 9.21 -3.84 -10.22
CA GLU A 90 8.85 -2.97 -9.09
C GLU A 90 8.52 -1.55 -9.54
N LYS A 91 9.26 -0.99 -10.49
CA LYS A 91 8.97 0.35 -11.05
C LYS A 91 7.62 0.39 -11.76
N ALA A 92 7.31 -0.62 -12.55
CA ALA A 92 6.01 -0.76 -13.19
C ALA A 92 4.87 -0.87 -12.16
N ALA A 93 5.06 -1.68 -11.10
CA ALA A 93 4.10 -1.79 -10.00
C ALA A 93 3.91 -0.48 -9.25
N LEU A 94 4.98 0.28 -8.98
CA LEU A 94 4.91 1.57 -8.30
C LEU A 94 4.16 2.61 -9.13
N GLN A 95 4.38 2.66 -10.45
CA GLN A 95 3.61 3.53 -11.34
C GLN A 95 2.11 3.22 -11.31
N LEU A 96 1.75 1.95 -11.44
CA LEU A 96 0.36 1.52 -11.40
C LEU A 96 -0.27 1.79 -10.01
N THR A 97 0.50 1.59 -8.93
CA THR A 97 0.08 1.91 -7.57
C THR A 97 -0.28 3.38 -7.42
N GLU A 98 0.54 4.28 -7.93
CA GLU A 98 0.30 5.71 -7.87
C GLU A 98 -0.95 6.10 -8.67
N ALA A 99 -1.12 5.58 -9.89
CA ALA A 99 -2.27 5.86 -10.74
C ALA A 99 -3.58 5.38 -10.09
N ILE A 100 -3.64 4.15 -9.60
CA ILE A 100 -4.85 3.61 -8.95
C ILE A 100 -5.13 4.33 -7.62
N THR A 101 -4.09 4.68 -6.86
CA THR A 101 -4.26 5.39 -5.58
C THR A 101 -4.78 6.81 -5.79
N LEU A 102 -4.32 7.50 -6.82
CA LEU A 102 -4.73 8.85 -7.21
C LEU A 102 -5.78 8.85 -8.34
N ILE A 103 -6.64 7.85 -8.38
CA ILE A 103 -7.58 7.61 -9.48
C ILE A 103 -8.50 8.81 -9.79
N SER A 104 -8.77 9.64 -8.80
CA SER A 104 -9.57 10.86 -8.97
C SER A 104 -8.83 12.01 -9.65
N VAL A 105 -7.52 11.90 -9.84
CA VAL A 105 -6.69 12.96 -10.45
C VAL A 105 -6.62 12.77 -11.96
N ASP A 106 -6.20 11.58 -12.41
CA ASP A 106 -5.95 11.32 -13.84
C ASP A 106 -6.36 9.89 -14.25
N HIS A 107 -7.28 9.29 -13.53
CA HIS A 107 -7.68 7.89 -13.74
C HIS A 107 -6.48 6.94 -13.76
N VAL A 108 -6.49 5.93 -14.62
CA VAL A 108 -5.33 5.06 -14.91
C VAL A 108 -5.01 5.23 -16.40
N PRO A 109 -3.98 6.02 -16.74
CA PRO A 109 -3.58 6.23 -18.13
C PRO A 109 -3.20 4.92 -18.82
N ASP A 110 -3.53 4.80 -20.11
CA ASP A 110 -3.30 3.56 -20.88
C ASP A 110 -1.80 3.20 -20.92
N ASP A 111 -0.91 4.18 -21.04
CA ASP A 111 0.54 3.97 -21.04
C ASP A 111 1.05 3.40 -19.71
N VAL A 112 0.49 3.84 -18.57
CA VAL A 112 0.82 3.28 -17.25
C VAL A 112 0.34 1.84 -17.14
N TYR A 113 -0.86 1.55 -17.63
CA TYR A 113 -1.40 0.19 -17.65
C TYR A 113 -0.58 -0.73 -18.56
N GLU A 114 -0.21 -0.27 -19.76
CA GLU A 114 0.59 -1.04 -20.73
C GLU A 114 1.98 -1.38 -20.19
N ILE A 115 2.64 -0.45 -19.46
CA ILE A 115 3.92 -0.71 -18.78
C ILE A 115 3.77 -1.84 -17.75
N ALA A 116 2.71 -1.81 -16.95
CA ALA A 116 2.44 -2.88 -16.00
C ALA A 116 2.10 -4.20 -16.70
N ALA A 117 1.27 -4.18 -17.74
CA ALA A 117 0.93 -5.36 -18.53
C ALA A 117 2.14 -6.00 -19.24
N ALA A 118 3.15 -5.21 -19.57
CA ALA A 118 4.40 -5.73 -20.13
C ALA A 118 5.33 -6.35 -19.07
N ALA A 119 5.21 -5.94 -17.80
CA ALA A 119 6.06 -6.37 -16.70
C ALA A 119 5.51 -7.58 -15.91
N PHE A 120 4.22 -7.86 -16.02
CA PHE A 120 3.52 -8.94 -15.31
C PHE A 120 2.73 -9.80 -16.30
N ASP A 121 2.60 -11.10 -16.03
CA ASP A 121 1.56 -11.87 -16.70
C ASP A 121 0.15 -11.43 -16.23
N GLU A 122 -0.88 -11.84 -16.98
CA GLU A 122 -2.25 -11.40 -16.71
C GLU A 122 -2.75 -11.76 -15.30
N LYS A 123 -2.32 -12.90 -14.76
CA LYS A 123 -2.70 -13.35 -13.43
C LYS A 123 -2.04 -12.50 -12.35
N ASP A 124 -0.75 -12.28 -12.47
CA ASP A 124 0.02 -11.48 -11.52
C ASP A 124 -0.36 -10.00 -11.61
N LEU A 125 -0.68 -9.49 -12.80
CA LEU A 125 -1.22 -8.14 -12.98
C LEU A 125 -2.58 -7.98 -12.26
N ALA A 126 -3.48 -8.94 -12.44
CA ALA A 126 -4.78 -8.93 -11.75
C ALA A 126 -4.60 -8.97 -10.23
N GLN A 127 -3.63 -9.77 -9.74
CA GLN A 127 -3.31 -9.86 -8.32
C GLN A 127 -2.69 -8.56 -7.78
N LEU A 128 -1.81 -7.92 -8.56
CA LEU A 128 -1.26 -6.60 -8.23
C LEU A 128 -2.36 -5.55 -8.10
N ILE A 129 -3.31 -5.52 -9.03
CA ILE A 129 -4.47 -4.60 -8.97
C ILE A 129 -5.29 -4.88 -7.71
N ALA A 130 -5.56 -6.15 -7.38
CA ALA A 130 -6.28 -6.54 -6.17
C ALA A 130 -5.56 -6.06 -4.90
N LEU A 131 -4.23 -6.20 -4.84
CA LEU A 131 -3.41 -5.70 -3.75
C LEU A 131 -3.51 -4.19 -3.59
N ILE A 132 -3.39 -3.44 -4.70
CA ILE A 132 -3.48 -1.97 -4.68
C ILE A 132 -4.87 -1.51 -4.19
N ILE A 133 -5.93 -2.14 -4.66
CA ILE A 133 -7.30 -1.85 -4.20
C ILE A 133 -7.43 -2.11 -2.70
N THR A 134 -6.92 -3.23 -2.22
CA THR A 134 -7.02 -3.63 -0.82
C THR A 134 -6.26 -2.68 0.10
N ILE A 135 -5.03 -2.30 -0.22
CA ILE A 135 -4.31 -1.32 0.60
C ILE A 135 -4.97 0.04 0.61
N ASN A 136 -5.56 0.47 -0.52
CA ASN A 136 -6.34 1.70 -0.57
C ASN A 136 -7.58 1.66 0.34
N MET A 137 -8.22 0.51 0.52
CA MET A 137 -9.29 0.33 1.50
C MET A 137 -8.77 0.45 2.94
N TRP A 138 -7.68 -0.23 3.27
CA TRP A 138 -7.07 -0.17 4.60
C TRP A 138 -6.59 1.22 4.98
N THR A 139 -6.00 1.97 4.05
CA THR A 139 -5.59 3.36 4.33
C THR A 139 -6.79 4.25 4.66
N ARG A 140 -7.96 4.02 4.04
CA ARG A 140 -9.19 4.73 4.38
C ARG A 140 -9.69 4.40 5.79
N VAL A 141 -9.59 3.15 6.20
CA VAL A 141 -9.89 2.73 7.58
C VAL A 141 -8.92 3.43 8.56
N GLY A 142 -7.62 3.35 8.30
CA GLY A 142 -6.58 3.90 9.17
C GLY A 142 -6.67 5.42 9.32
N VAL A 143 -6.79 6.15 8.23
CA VAL A 143 -6.86 7.63 8.22
C VAL A 143 -8.17 8.11 8.84
N THR A 144 -9.31 7.49 8.48
CA THR A 144 -10.63 7.86 9.03
C THR A 144 -10.68 7.59 10.53
N GLY A 145 -10.13 6.46 10.98
CA GLY A 145 -10.09 6.07 12.39
C GLY A 145 -8.99 6.77 13.20
N LYS A 146 -8.10 7.53 12.56
CA LYS A 146 -6.89 8.11 13.18
C LYS A 146 -6.07 7.07 13.94
N MET A 147 -5.76 5.96 13.26
CA MET A 147 -4.92 4.91 13.82
C MET A 147 -3.50 5.43 14.03
N GLU A 148 -2.99 5.27 15.25
CA GLU A 148 -1.66 5.75 15.61
C GLU A 148 -0.58 4.71 15.27
N PRO A 149 0.57 5.12 14.67
CA PRO A 149 1.71 4.24 14.41
C PRO A 149 2.47 3.91 15.71
N GLY A 150 3.47 3.01 15.61
CA GLY A 150 4.42 2.73 16.68
C GLY A 150 4.03 1.61 17.64
N HIS A 151 2.90 0.95 17.42
CA HIS A 151 2.43 -0.16 18.27
C HIS A 151 2.46 -1.53 17.57
N TYR A 152 2.68 -1.54 16.27
CA TYR A 152 2.79 -2.78 15.49
C TYR A 152 4.11 -3.49 15.77
N LYS A 153 4.06 -4.82 15.81
CA LYS A 153 5.23 -5.71 15.85
C LYS A 153 5.01 -6.78 14.79
N PRO A 154 5.96 -6.99 13.86
CA PRO A 154 5.93 -8.05 12.87
C PRO A 154 5.84 -9.44 13.47
#